data_a2f1b534369d8abfc366e7eb1360263d
#
_entry.id   a2f1b534369d8abfc366e7eb1360263d
#
_cell.length_a   1.000
_cell.length_b   1.000
_cell.length_c   1.000
_cell.angle_alpha   90.00
_cell.angle_beta   90.00
_cell.angle_gamma   90.00
#
_symmetry.space_group_name_H-M   'P 1'
#
loop_
_entity.id
_entity.type
_entity.pdbx_description
1 polymer ?
#
loop_
_entity_poly.entity_id
_entity_poly.type
_entity_poly.pdbx_seq_one_letter_code
_entity_poly.pdbx_strand_id
1 'polypeptide(L)'
;MAEANEMASAFEAVLKTGDFGKVQELALTHAADDFVQEWPQSGERLTKAASVRIAEQYSEKSGTSPKFSYKRMLGGGDLFVVEGTIDYGDGIPVSYVGIGELRDGKVTKMTEYFANPFEAPAWRANFVERM
;
A
#
# COMPACT_ATOMS: atom_id res chain seq x y z
N MET A 1 13.95 12.20 12.13
CA MET A 1 13.06 11.82 13.26
C MET A 1 11.73 12.54 13.16
N ALA A 2 11.69 13.87 13.34
CA ALA A 2 10.44 14.64 13.23
C ALA A 2 9.80 14.49 11.84
N GLU A 3 10.60 14.58 10.79
CA GLU A 3 10.13 14.46 9.41
C GLU A 3 9.51 13.09 9.13
N ALA A 4 10.10 12.03 9.63
CA ALA A 4 9.55 10.67 9.47
C ALA A 4 8.22 10.52 10.21
N ASN A 5 8.10 11.11 11.41
CA ASN A 5 6.86 11.08 12.19
C ASN A 5 5.76 11.91 11.51
N GLU A 6 6.11 13.05 10.94
CA GLU A 6 5.16 13.88 10.19
C GLU A 6 4.67 13.14 8.94
N MET A 7 5.58 12.48 8.24
CA MET A 7 5.23 11.68 7.06
C MET A 7 4.28 10.53 7.44
N ALA A 8 4.60 9.80 8.51
CA ALA A 8 3.75 8.71 9.00
C ALA A 8 2.35 9.23 9.35
N SER A 9 2.25 10.37 10.03
CA SER A 9 0.97 10.98 10.39
C SER A 9 0.18 11.40 9.15
N ALA A 10 0.84 11.96 8.13
CA ALA A 10 0.21 12.35 6.88
C ALA A 10 -0.33 11.14 6.14
N PHE A 11 0.44 10.06 6.07
CA PHE A 11 0.01 8.81 5.45
C PHE A 11 -1.21 8.22 6.18
N GLU A 12 -1.15 8.17 7.50
CA GLU A 12 -2.25 7.63 8.28
C GLU A 12 -3.54 8.42 8.04
N ALA A 13 -3.47 9.74 8.01
CA ALA A 13 -4.63 10.60 7.76
C ALA A 13 -5.24 10.30 6.39
N VAL A 14 -4.43 10.13 5.36
CA VAL A 14 -4.92 9.83 4.01
C VAL A 14 -5.46 8.40 3.90
N LEU A 15 -4.80 7.43 4.56
CA LEU A 15 -5.27 6.04 4.60
C LEU A 15 -6.66 5.94 5.21
N LYS A 16 -6.95 6.72 6.24
CA LYS A 16 -8.26 6.73 6.92
C LYS A 16 -9.37 7.32 6.05
N THR A 17 -9.04 8.05 4.97
CA THR A 17 -10.06 8.52 4.02
C THR A 17 -10.64 7.39 3.18
N GLY A 18 -9.92 6.27 3.05
CA GLY A 18 -10.33 5.14 2.24
C GLY A 18 -10.05 5.30 0.74
N ASP A 19 -9.43 6.38 0.32
CA ASP A 19 -9.09 6.61 -1.09
C ASP A 19 -7.66 6.18 -1.37
N PHE A 20 -7.49 4.99 -1.94
CA PHE A 20 -6.18 4.41 -2.21
C PHE A 20 -5.39 5.23 -3.25
N GLY A 21 -6.07 5.85 -4.20
CA GLY A 21 -5.44 6.73 -5.18
C GLY A 21 -4.73 7.91 -4.53
N LYS A 22 -5.36 8.50 -3.50
CA LYS A 22 -4.74 9.60 -2.74
C LYS A 22 -3.54 9.14 -1.93
N VAL A 23 -3.57 7.92 -1.43
CA VAL A 23 -2.41 7.32 -0.73
C VAL A 23 -1.22 7.21 -1.69
N GLN A 24 -1.47 6.71 -2.90
CA GLN A 24 -0.42 6.61 -3.92
C GLN A 24 0.11 7.98 -4.32
N GLU A 25 -0.78 8.95 -4.51
CA GLU A 25 -0.41 10.32 -4.84
C GLU A 25 0.50 10.94 -3.76
N LEU A 26 0.15 10.76 -2.48
CA LEU A 26 0.95 11.25 -1.38
C LEU A 26 2.34 10.60 -1.38
N ALA A 27 2.40 9.28 -1.56
CA ALA A 27 3.67 8.56 -1.61
C ALA A 27 4.57 9.07 -2.73
N LEU A 28 4.02 9.29 -3.91
CA LEU A 28 4.79 9.77 -5.06
C LEU A 28 5.20 11.23 -4.92
N THR A 29 4.37 12.05 -4.28
CA THR A 29 4.70 13.45 -4.00
C THR A 29 5.92 13.57 -3.11
N HIS A 30 6.07 12.65 -2.14
CA HIS A 30 7.19 12.66 -1.19
C HIS A 30 8.27 11.63 -1.54
N ALA A 31 8.24 11.07 -2.73
CA ALA A 31 9.23 10.09 -3.17
C ALA A 31 10.57 10.76 -3.51
N ALA A 32 11.66 10.14 -3.09
CA ALA A 32 13.00 10.56 -3.50
C ALA A 32 13.19 10.32 -5.00
N ASP A 33 14.18 11.00 -5.60
CA ASP A 33 14.46 10.85 -7.03
C ASP A 33 14.83 9.41 -7.41
N ASP A 34 15.49 8.69 -6.48
CA ASP A 34 15.88 7.31 -6.66
C ASP A 34 14.86 6.30 -6.13
N PHE A 35 13.63 6.76 -5.90
CA PHE A 35 12.55 5.92 -5.41
C PHE A 35 12.34 4.68 -6.27
N VAL A 36 12.08 3.54 -5.62
CA VAL A 36 11.64 2.32 -6.28
C VAL A 36 10.41 1.76 -5.59
N GLN A 37 9.53 1.19 -6.38
CA GLN A 37 8.38 0.44 -5.90
C GLN A 37 8.58 -1.02 -6.30
N GLU A 38 8.39 -1.93 -5.36
CA GLU A 38 8.59 -3.35 -5.61
C GLU A 38 7.33 -4.16 -5.30
N TRP A 39 7.01 -5.07 -6.20
CA TRP A 39 5.94 -6.03 -6.06
C TRP A 39 6.55 -7.45 -6.07
N PRO A 40 6.98 -7.95 -4.90
CA PRO A 40 7.69 -9.23 -4.87
C PRO A 40 6.89 -10.43 -5.40
N GLN A 41 5.56 -10.39 -5.24
CA GLN A 41 4.71 -11.50 -5.68
C GLN A 41 4.75 -11.71 -7.19
N SER A 42 4.86 -10.63 -7.97
CA SER A 42 4.98 -10.69 -9.42
C SER A 42 6.43 -10.58 -9.91
N GLY A 43 7.35 -10.21 -8.99
CA GLY A 43 8.75 -10.02 -9.34
C GLY A 43 9.02 -8.73 -10.09
N GLU A 44 8.17 -7.73 -9.92
CA GLU A 44 8.28 -6.45 -10.64
C GLU A 44 8.88 -5.36 -9.77
N ARG A 45 9.63 -4.47 -10.42
CA ARG A 45 10.19 -3.26 -9.81
C ARG A 45 9.93 -2.08 -10.72
N LEU A 46 9.50 -0.96 -10.14
CA LEU A 46 9.20 0.26 -10.87
C LEU A 46 10.06 1.41 -10.39
N THR A 47 10.51 2.23 -11.34
CA THR A 47 11.11 3.53 -11.04
C THR A 47 10.01 4.51 -10.63
N LYS A 48 10.40 5.68 -10.09
CA LYS A 48 9.45 6.75 -9.75
C LYS A 48 8.60 7.12 -10.98
N ALA A 49 9.22 7.31 -12.13
CA ALA A 49 8.52 7.68 -13.36
C ALA A 49 7.52 6.60 -13.80
N ALA A 50 7.91 5.34 -13.71
CA ALA A 50 7.02 4.21 -14.04
C ALA A 50 5.84 4.12 -13.08
N SER A 51 6.06 4.37 -11.79
CA SER A 51 5.01 4.37 -10.78
C SER A 51 3.96 5.45 -11.05
N VAL A 52 4.42 6.65 -11.44
CA VAL A 52 3.51 7.75 -11.82
C VAL A 52 2.67 7.35 -13.03
N ARG A 53 3.29 6.79 -14.07
CA ARG A 53 2.58 6.41 -15.29
C ARG A 53 1.55 5.31 -15.05
N ILE A 54 1.87 4.32 -14.22
CA ILE A 54 0.93 3.25 -13.89
C ILE A 54 -0.26 3.80 -13.12
N ALA A 55 -0.02 4.68 -12.15
CA ALA A 55 -1.08 5.31 -11.38
C ALA A 55 -2.04 6.09 -12.29
N GLU A 56 -1.50 6.85 -13.24
CA GLU A 56 -2.29 7.59 -14.22
C GLU A 56 -3.13 6.67 -15.10
N GLN A 57 -2.51 5.61 -15.64
CA GLN A 57 -3.23 4.64 -16.49
C GLN A 57 -4.32 3.91 -15.73
N TYR A 58 -4.06 3.57 -14.48
CA TYR A 58 -5.05 2.90 -13.65
C TYR A 58 -6.29 3.78 -13.44
N SER A 59 -6.07 5.04 -13.13
CA SER A 59 -7.14 6.02 -12.95
C SER A 59 -7.98 6.18 -14.23
N GLU A 60 -7.34 6.26 -15.38
CA GLU A 60 -8.02 6.38 -16.67
C GLU A 60 -8.86 5.15 -17.02
N LYS A 61 -8.34 3.96 -16.75
CA LYS A 61 -9.01 2.69 -17.10
C LYS A 61 -10.18 2.37 -16.17
N SER A 62 -10.02 2.60 -14.88
CA SER A 62 -11.03 2.22 -13.89
C SER A 62 -12.11 3.27 -13.68
N GLY A 63 -11.81 4.53 -13.99
CA GLY A 63 -12.71 5.65 -13.76
C GLY A 63 -12.94 5.98 -12.29
N THR A 64 -12.47 5.13 -11.37
CA THR A 64 -12.60 5.32 -9.93
C THR A 64 -11.34 4.85 -9.23
N SER A 65 -11.04 5.47 -8.09
CA SER A 65 -9.95 4.98 -7.23
C SER A 65 -10.40 3.75 -6.46
N PRO A 66 -9.51 2.76 -6.26
CA PRO A 66 -9.80 1.66 -5.35
C PRO A 66 -10.08 2.17 -3.94
N LYS A 67 -10.95 1.47 -3.23
CA LYS A 67 -11.28 1.79 -1.84
C LYS A 67 -10.36 1.03 -0.90
N PHE A 68 -9.81 1.74 0.08
CA PHE A 68 -8.93 1.16 1.08
C PHE A 68 -9.62 1.14 2.44
N SER A 69 -9.64 -0.04 3.09
CA SER A 69 -10.09 -0.18 4.47
C SER A 69 -8.85 -0.27 5.35
N TYR A 70 -8.56 0.83 6.03
CA TYR A 70 -7.40 0.97 6.92
C TYR A 70 -7.55 0.05 8.14
N LYS A 71 -6.53 -0.74 8.42
CA LYS A 71 -6.49 -1.57 9.61
C LYS A 71 -5.51 -1.01 10.65
N ARG A 72 -4.26 -0.83 10.26
CA ARG A 72 -3.24 -0.28 11.15
C ARG A 72 -2.00 0.18 10.39
N MET A 73 -1.23 0.99 11.07
CA MET A 73 0.08 1.42 10.63
C MET A 73 1.06 1.20 11.77
N LEU A 74 2.20 0.57 11.46
CA LEU A 74 3.23 0.23 12.43
C LEU A 74 4.56 0.81 11.97
N GLY A 75 5.48 0.98 12.92
CA GLY A 75 6.84 1.40 12.62
C GLY A 75 7.21 2.69 13.29
N GLY A 76 8.38 3.19 12.94
CA GLY A 76 8.95 4.41 13.48
C GLY A 76 10.30 4.67 12.85
N GLY A 77 10.85 5.88 13.02
CA GLY A 77 12.08 6.25 12.38
C GLY A 77 11.93 6.25 10.86
N ASP A 78 12.76 5.47 10.19
CA ASP A 78 12.82 5.43 8.72
C ASP A 78 12.03 4.29 8.10
N LEU A 79 11.13 3.68 8.86
CA LEU A 79 10.36 2.53 8.41
C LEU A 79 8.91 2.66 8.84
N PHE A 80 7.97 2.38 7.93
CA PHE A 80 6.57 2.20 8.31
C PHE A 80 5.94 1.03 7.56
N VAL A 81 4.94 0.41 8.19
CA VAL A 81 4.20 -0.71 7.62
C VAL A 81 2.71 -0.38 7.68
N VAL A 82 2.03 -0.53 6.56
CA VAL A 82 0.58 -0.28 6.45
C VAL A 82 -0.12 -1.60 6.18
N GLU A 83 -1.20 -1.84 6.91
CA GLU A 83 -2.02 -3.02 6.71
C GLU A 83 -3.49 -2.62 6.53
N GLY A 84 -4.15 -3.26 5.58
CA GLY A 84 -5.56 -3.04 5.32
C GLY A 84 -6.07 -3.94 4.21
N THR A 85 -7.22 -3.60 3.64
CA THR A 85 -7.79 -4.28 2.50
C THR A 85 -8.12 -3.28 1.41
N ILE A 86 -8.06 -3.74 0.16
CA ILE A 86 -8.39 -2.93 -1.01
C ILE A 86 -9.58 -3.56 -1.72
N ASP A 87 -10.57 -2.74 -2.07
CA ASP A 87 -11.69 -3.11 -2.92
C ASP A 87 -11.53 -2.39 -4.26
N TYR A 88 -11.35 -3.17 -5.33
CA TYR A 88 -11.21 -2.64 -6.69
C TYR A 88 -12.55 -2.44 -7.40
N GLY A 89 -13.66 -2.53 -6.66
CA GLY A 89 -15.01 -2.34 -7.22
C GLY A 89 -15.73 -3.64 -7.54
N ASP A 90 -15.13 -4.79 -7.23
CA ASP A 90 -15.71 -6.11 -7.46
C ASP A 90 -16.22 -6.77 -6.17
N GLY A 91 -16.10 -6.09 -5.03
CA GLY A 91 -16.51 -6.62 -3.73
C GLY A 91 -15.57 -7.66 -3.15
N ILE A 92 -14.43 -7.92 -3.77
CA ILE A 92 -13.43 -8.87 -3.28
C ILE A 92 -12.42 -8.13 -2.42
N PRO A 93 -12.31 -8.46 -1.10
CA PRO A 93 -11.35 -7.77 -0.23
C PRO A 93 -9.95 -8.33 -0.44
N VAL A 94 -9.11 -7.56 -1.13
CA VAL A 94 -7.71 -7.90 -1.35
C VAL A 94 -6.90 -7.47 -0.12
N SER A 95 -6.23 -8.40 0.53
CA SER A 95 -5.36 -8.08 1.67
C SER A 95 -4.13 -7.33 1.17
N TYR A 96 -3.78 -6.26 1.87
CA TYR A 96 -2.68 -5.38 1.48
C TYR A 96 -1.72 -5.15 2.63
N VAL A 97 -0.43 -5.28 2.34
CA VAL A 97 0.65 -4.86 3.24
C VAL A 97 1.64 -4.04 2.42
N GLY A 98 1.88 -2.81 2.85
CA GLY A 98 2.87 -1.92 2.26
C GLY A 98 3.95 -1.59 3.25
N ILE A 99 5.20 -1.70 2.83
CA ILE A 99 6.37 -1.38 3.66
C ILE A 99 7.07 -0.19 3.03
N GLY A 100 7.11 0.92 3.75
CA GLY A 100 7.75 2.15 3.30
C GLY A 100 9.08 2.39 3.99
N GLU A 101 10.09 2.72 3.22
CA GLU A 101 11.42 3.08 3.72
C GLU A 101 11.68 4.56 3.41
N LEU A 102 12.19 5.28 4.41
CA LEU A 102 12.42 6.72 4.33
C LEU A 102 13.91 7.04 4.45
N ARG A 103 14.32 8.12 3.81
CA ARG A 103 15.64 8.71 3.99
C ARG A 103 15.47 10.23 3.91
N ASP A 104 15.88 10.93 4.96
CA ASP A 104 15.79 12.39 5.04
C ASP A 104 14.36 12.90 4.77
N GLY A 105 13.36 12.20 5.34
CA GLY A 105 11.95 12.59 5.21
C GLY A 105 11.33 12.27 3.84
N LYS A 106 12.05 11.59 2.95
CA LYS A 106 11.53 11.19 1.64
C LYS A 106 11.40 9.68 1.55
N VAL A 107 10.37 9.22 0.84
CA VAL A 107 10.15 7.80 0.61
C VAL A 107 11.14 7.32 -0.46
N THR A 108 11.98 6.36 -0.10
CA THR A 108 12.97 5.78 -1.02
C THR A 108 12.53 4.47 -1.61
N LYS A 109 11.65 3.74 -0.90
CA LYS A 109 11.19 2.43 -1.37
C LYS A 109 9.82 2.11 -0.79
N MET A 110 8.96 1.57 -1.62
CA MET A 110 7.71 0.95 -1.21
C MET A 110 7.72 -0.49 -1.66
N THR A 111 7.55 -1.41 -0.71
CA THR A 111 7.38 -2.83 -1.00
C THR A 111 5.94 -3.20 -0.69
N GLU A 112 5.23 -3.74 -1.66
CA GLU A 112 3.80 -3.99 -1.50
C GLU A 112 3.45 -5.45 -1.80
N TYR A 113 2.58 -6.00 -0.97
CA TYR A 113 2.02 -7.34 -1.13
C TYR A 113 0.51 -7.24 -1.23
N PHE A 114 -0.05 -7.97 -2.19
CA PHE A 114 -1.49 -8.02 -2.45
C PHE A 114 -1.91 -9.48 -2.43
N ALA A 115 -2.91 -9.83 -1.65
CA ALA A 115 -3.35 -11.20 -1.53
C ALA A 115 -4.86 -11.30 -1.71
N ASN A 116 -5.29 -12.04 -2.73
CA ASN A 116 -6.69 -12.37 -2.91
C ASN A 116 -7.12 -13.36 -1.84
N PRO A 117 -8.38 -13.27 -1.35
CA PRO A 117 -8.89 -14.29 -0.46
C PRO A 117 -8.92 -15.65 -1.16
N PHE A 118 -8.72 -16.69 -0.38
CA PHE A 118 -8.81 -18.05 -0.89
C PHE A 118 -9.53 -18.94 0.12
N GLU A 119 -10.10 -20.04 -0.37
CA GLU A 119 -10.80 -20.98 0.50
C GLU A 119 -9.81 -21.73 1.38
N ALA A 120 -10.10 -21.78 2.69
CA ALA A 120 -9.24 -22.49 3.62
C ALA A 120 -9.24 -24.00 3.31
N PRO A 121 -8.05 -24.65 3.27
CA PRO A 121 -7.98 -26.08 3.04
C PRO A 121 -8.78 -26.87 4.08
N ALA A 122 -9.56 -27.84 3.63
CA ALA A 122 -10.46 -28.61 4.49
C ALA A 122 -9.73 -29.34 5.64
N TRP A 123 -8.50 -29.78 5.41
CA TRP A 123 -7.75 -30.54 6.42
C TRP A 123 -7.43 -29.71 7.68
N ARG A 124 -7.50 -28.38 7.60
CA ARG A 124 -7.23 -27.48 8.74
C ARG A 124 -8.45 -27.23 9.63
N ALA A 125 -9.63 -27.64 9.17
CA ALA A 125 -10.89 -27.23 9.82
C ALA A 125 -10.96 -27.55 11.31
N ASN A 126 -10.37 -28.65 11.75
CA ASN A 126 -10.39 -29.07 13.15
C ASN A 126 -9.37 -28.33 14.04
N PHE A 127 -8.48 -27.56 13.44
CA PHE A 127 -7.40 -26.87 14.15
C PHE A 127 -7.55 -25.36 14.21
N VAL A 128 -8.50 -24.79 13.46
CA VAL A 128 -8.65 -23.35 13.29
C VAL A 128 -10.03 -22.87 13.70
N GLU A 129 -10.10 -21.60 14.09
CA GLU A 129 -11.36 -20.89 14.25
C GLU A 129 -11.57 -20.02 13.02
N ARG A 130 -12.82 -19.81 12.63
CA ARG A 130 -13.13 -18.90 11.53
C ARG A 130 -13.31 -17.48 12.05
N MET A 131 -12.73 -16.53 11.35
CA MET A 131 -12.88 -15.11 11.67
C MET A 131 -14.19 -14.54 11.13
#